data_fe01f16c8632bbb5652f10e71390a4a9
#
_entry.id   fe01f16c8632bbb5652f10e71390a4a9
#
_cell.length_a   1.000
_cell.length_b   1.000
_cell.length_c   1.000
_cell.angle_alpha   90.00
_cell.angle_beta   90.00
_cell.angle_gamma   90.00
#
_symmetry.space_group_name_H-M   'P 1'
#
loop_
_entity.id
_entity.type
_entity.pdbx_description
1 polymer ?
#
loop_
_entity_poly.entity_id
_entity_poly.type
_entity_poly.pdbx_seq_one_letter_code
_entity_poly.pdbx_strand_id
1 'polypeptide(L)'
;MIYHVLPEVEPLSATRGGALAHTVANLLRMDPTRIAICPGTDATWDIPAAQMLSIPEMSIYGRIRGRRHMPYWVLAPLIRLIFRKLLSRLLPGDIVWVHNRPAFAASLCGPVHTRGAKLVYHFHDGVDPRHARRCFTAVRPDCVVFVSDYLRDYWMQHIPTLTNTHVVHNGADPEQFFPLDPSPSGSSRIPVVLYVGRLDPLKGTHVLIEAVRVLNERGVRLICRMVGSSFSGASKTTPYVEALVRNCPENVEFLGHCAANELGKQYRAADVLCCPSIWQEPFGKVNIEAMASGLPVVASKVGGIPEIAAYGGVCLVEPDNVTKLAESLQKILENNSLRITMSCEARLSFQKHFTWDAALAQYRRIVGPLFGAAQQQTVGDLNESCNCASVVSGVRRI
;
A
#
# COMPACT_ATOMS: atom_id res chain seq x y z
N MET A 1 10.31 -4.71 -21.67
CA MET A 1 9.70 -5.38 -20.51
C MET A 1 9.98 -4.59 -19.22
N ILE A 2 9.11 -4.73 -18.19
CA ILE A 2 9.34 -4.13 -16.86
C ILE A 2 9.47 -5.25 -15.82
N TYR A 3 10.62 -5.34 -15.17
CA TYR A 3 10.93 -6.36 -14.17
C TYR A 3 10.80 -5.78 -12.76
N HIS A 4 9.75 -6.14 -12.02
CA HIS A 4 9.53 -5.72 -10.64
C HIS A 4 10.29 -6.62 -9.66
N VAL A 5 11.35 -6.13 -9.04
CA VAL A 5 12.16 -6.85 -8.06
C VAL A 5 11.58 -6.61 -6.66
N LEU A 6 10.94 -7.63 -6.09
CA LEU A 6 10.41 -7.60 -4.74
C LEU A 6 11.50 -7.77 -3.66
N PRO A 7 11.20 -7.41 -2.41
CA PRO A 7 12.06 -7.75 -1.27
C PRO A 7 12.24 -9.27 -1.09
N GLU A 8 13.38 -9.66 -0.56
CA GLU A 8 13.76 -11.06 -0.29
C GLU A 8 12.86 -11.79 0.71
N VAL A 9 12.09 -11.05 1.48
CA VAL A 9 11.16 -11.58 2.51
C VAL A 9 9.71 -11.59 2.05
N GLU A 10 9.43 -11.14 0.83
CA GLU A 10 8.08 -10.91 0.35
C GLU A 10 7.78 -11.77 -0.88
N PRO A 11 7.24 -12.99 -0.69
CA PRO A 11 6.81 -13.83 -1.78
C PRO A 11 5.62 -13.21 -2.52
N LEU A 12 5.48 -13.49 -3.80
CA LEU A 12 4.28 -13.15 -4.55
C LEU A 12 3.18 -14.17 -4.23
N SER A 13 2.41 -13.89 -3.18
CA SER A 13 1.42 -14.79 -2.58
C SER A 13 0.26 -14.00 -2.01
N ALA A 14 -0.98 -14.43 -2.28
CA ALA A 14 -2.18 -13.81 -1.73
C ALA A 14 -2.32 -14.02 -0.21
N THR A 15 -1.76 -15.11 0.30
CA THR A 15 -1.88 -15.49 1.72
C THR A 15 -0.67 -15.09 2.56
N ARG A 16 0.52 -15.04 1.96
CA ARG A 16 1.79 -14.77 2.64
C ARG A 16 2.48 -13.49 2.17
N GLY A 17 2.01 -12.87 1.09
CA GLY A 17 2.52 -11.61 0.57
C GLY A 17 2.05 -10.42 1.41
N GLY A 18 2.90 -9.41 1.57
CA GLY A 18 2.56 -8.14 2.20
C GLY A 18 1.90 -7.15 1.22
N ALA A 19 1.71 -5.93 1.68
CA ALA A 19 1.09 -4.86 0.90
C ALA A 19 1.78 -4.58 -0.44
N LEU A 20 3.10 -4.77 -0.50
CA LEU A 20 3.89 -4.57 -1.71
C LEU A 20 3.66 -5.69 -2.73
N ALA A 21 3.62 -6.97 -2.30
CA ALA A 21 3.28 -8.09 -3.17
C ALA A 21 1.90 -7.90 -3.81
N HIS A 22 0.91 -7.45 -3.04
CA HIS A 22 -0.42 -7.08 -3.56
C HIS A 22 -0.36 -5.94 -4.58
N THR A 23 0.46 -4.91 -4.33
CA THR A 23 0.67 -3.82 -5.29
C THR A 23 1.22 -4.33 -6.61
N VAL A 24 2.29 -5.13 -6.56
CA VAL A 24 2.92 -5.69 -7.77
C VAL A 24 1.97 -6.66 -8.48
N ALA A 25 1.25 -7.51 -7.76
CA ALA A 25 0.26 -8.42 -8.34
C ALA A 25 -0.82 -7.69 -9.16
N ASN A 26 -1.36 -6.57 -8.65
CA ASN A 26 -2.32 -5.77 -9.39
C ASN A 26 -1.71 -5.15 -10.65
N LEU A 27 -0.47 -4.66 -10.58
CA LEU A 27 0.23 -4.14 -11.77
C LEU A 27 0.47 -5.22 -12.84
N LEU A 28 0.76 -6.46 -12.43
CA LEU A 28 0.94 -7.60 -13.35
C LEU A 28 -0.36 -7.97 -14.07
N ARG A 29 -1.48 -8.00 -13.35
CA ARG A 29 -2.81 -8.29 -13.93
C ARG A 29 -3.23 -7.27 -14.99
N MET A 30 -2.89 -6.01 -14.78
CA MET A 30 -3.28 -4.91 -15.65
C MET A 30 -2.33 -4.69 -16.83
N ASP A 31 -1.11 -5.25 -16.79
CA ASP A 31 -0.10 -4.99 -17.81
C ASP A 31 0.78 -6.23 -18.06
N PRO A 32 0.54 -6.96 -19.18
CA PRO A 32 1.27 -8.19 -19.49
C PRO A 32 2.75 -7.97 -19.81
N THR A 33 3.20 -6.73 -19.98
CA THR A 33 4.63 -6.41 -20.20
C THR A 33 5.43 -6.38 -18.91
N ARG A 34 4.81 -6.69 -17.76
CA ARG A 34 5.42 -6.68 -16.43
C ARG A 34 5.72 -8.10 -15.94
N ILE A 35 6.86 -8.25 -15.28
CA ILE A 35 7.33 -9.52 -14.70
C ILE A 35 7.71 -9.28 -13.25
N ALA A 36 7.22 -10.11 -12.32
CA ALA A 36 7.68 -10.10 -10.93
C ALA A 36 8.92 -10.97 -10.74
N ILE A 37 9.90 -10.43 -10.02
CA ILE A 37 11.08 -11.14 -9.53
C ILE A 37 10.94 -11.27 -8.02
N CYS A 38 10.74 -12.48 -7.51
CA CYS A 38 10.39 -12.72 -6.11
C CYS A 38 11.09 -13.97 -5.56
N PRO A 39 11.21 -14.12 -4.22
CA PRO A 39 11.84 -15.28 -3.59
C PRO A 39 11.02 -16.57 -3.75
N GLY A 40 9.73 -16.46 -4.06
CA GLY A 40 8.83 -17.58 -4.26
C GLY A 40 7.44 -17.11 -4.64
N THR A 41 6.67 -18.02 -5.20
CA THR A 41 5.26 -17.81 -5.54
C THR A 41 4.44 -18.97 -5.01
N ASP A 42 3.14 -18.78 -4.85
CA ASP A 42 2.16 -19.84 -4.73
C ASP A 42 1.05 -19.63 -5.78
N ALA A 43 0.26 -20.64 -6.05
CA ALA A 43 -0.80 -20.61 -7.06
C ALA A 43 -2.05 -19.82 -6.61
N THR A 44 -1.93 -19.00 -5.57
CA THR A 44 -3.07 -18.27 -4.98
C THR A 44 -3.46 -17.01 -5.75
N TRP A 45 -2.60 -16.57 -6.67
CA TRP A 45 -2.88 -15.45 -7.57
C TRP A 45 -3.20 -15.95 -8.98
N ASP A 46 -4.21 -15.39 -9.59
CA ASP A 46 -4.48 -15.56 -11.03
C ASP A 46 -3.53 -14.65 -11.86
N ILE A 47 -2.26 -15.01 -11.87
CA ILE A 47 -1.20 -14.34 -12.64
C ILE A 47 -0.52 -15.37 -13.50
N PRO A 48 -0.38 -15.14 -14.83
CA PRO A 48 0.31 -16.06 -15.72
C PRO A 48 1.74 -16.38 -15.26
N ALA A 49 2.13 -17.64 -15.30
CA ALA A 49 3.48 -18.07 -14.92
C ALA A 49 4.59 -17.34 -15.70
N ALA A 50 4.31 -16.94 -16.95
CA ALA A 50 5.22 -16.15 -17.78
C ALA A 50 5.55 -14.77 -17.19
N GLN A 51 4.68 -14.22 -16.34
CA GLN A 51 4.90 -12.95 -15.64
C GLN A 51 5.62 -13.12 -14.28
N MET A 52 6.10 -14.30 -13.96
CA MET A 52 6.76 -14.59 -12.68
C MET A 52 8.13 -15.24 -12.90
N LEU A 53 9.16 -14.68 -12.28
CA LEU A 53 10.48 -15.27 -12.20
C LEU A 53 10.83 -15.49 -10.72
N SER A 54 10.67 -16.72 -10.25
CA SER A 54 11.08 -17.07 -8.89
C SER A 54 12.59 -17.23 -8.80
N ILE A 55 13.18 -16.59 -7.78
CA ILE A 55 14.60 -16.69 -7.42
C ILE A 55 14.67 -17.05 -5.92
N PRO A 56 14.58 -18.33 -5.55
CA PRO A 56 14.60 -18.78 -4.15
C PRO A 56 15.85 -18.35 -3.38
N GLU A 57 16.97 -18.16 -4.10
CA GLU A 57 18.23 -17.70 -3.55
C GLU A 57 18.17 -16.31 -2.91
N MET A 58 17.16 -15.49 -3.24
CA MET A 58 16.89 -14.22 -2.56
C MET A 58 16.69 -14.41 -1.06
N SER A 59 16.07 -15.52 -0.63
CA SER A 59 15.88 -15.88 0.78
C SER A 59 17.21 -16.13 1.52
N ILE A 60 18.27 -16.54 0.81
CA ILE A 60 19.62 -16.69 1.37
C ILE A 60 20.19 -15.33 1.75
N TYR A 61 20.03 -14.32 0.88
CA TYR A 61 20.42 -12.96 1.18
C TYR A 61 19.72 -12.43 2.43
N GLY A 62 18.41 -12.65 2.56
CA GLY A 62 17.62 -12.24 3.75
C GLY A 62 18.17 -12.82 5.05
N ARG A 63 18.57 -14.12 5.03
CA ARG A 63 19.16 -14.80 6.21
C ARG A 63 20.54 -14.25 6.58
N ILE A 64 21.37 -13.95 5.59
CA ILE A 64 22.73 -13.38 5.79
C ILE A 64 22.60 -11.96 6.33
N ARG A 65 21.79 -11.11 5.70
CA ARG A 65 21.55 -9.72 6.09
C ARG A 65 21.03 -9.61 7.53
N GLY A 66 20.09 -10.47 7.92
CA GLY A 66 19.49 -10.45 9.26
C GLY A 66 20.47 -10.77 10.40
N ARG A 67 21.62 -11.37 10.09
CA ARG A 67 22.63 -11.76 11.10
C ARG A 67 23.82 -10.79 11.21
N ARG A 68 24.06 -9.91 10.22
CA ARG A 68 25.20 -8.98 10.20
C ARG A 68 24.83 -7.72 9.45
N HIS A 69 25.16 -6.55 10.02
CA HIS A 69 25.05 -5.24 9.36
C HIS A 69 26.20 -5.06 8.32
N MET A 70 26.21 -5.92 7.28
CA MET A 70 27.25 -5.84 6.26
C MET A 70 26.97 -4.69 5.28
N PRO A 71 28.00 -3.93 4.89
CA PRO A 71 27.87 -2.92 3.85
C PRO A 71 27.40 -3.55 2.53
N TYR A 72 26.57 -2.84 1.75
CA TYR A 72 26.02 -3.37 0.50
C TYR A 72 27.09 -3.78 -0.51
N TRP A 73 28.22 -3.07 -0.55
CA TRP A 73 29.31 -3.35 -1.48
C TRP A 73 29.99 -4.70 -1.20
N VAL A 74 29.99 -5.17 0.04
CA VAL A 74 30.46 -6.52 0.39
C VAL A 74 29.50 -7.58 -0.14
N LEU A 75 28.20 -7.28 -0.12
CA LEU A 75 27.16 -8.20 -0.59
C LEU A 75 26.87 -8.08 -2.09
N ALA A 76 27.38 -7.04 -2.77
CA ALA A 76 27.09 -6.78 -4.18
C ALA A 76 27.46 -7.96 -5.13
N PRO A 77 28.59 -8.66 -4.98
CA PRO A 77 28.88 -9.83 -5.82
C PRO A 77 27.84 -10.95 -5.62
N LEU A 78 27.43 -11.21 -4.38
CA LEU A 78 26.41 -12.20 -4.05
C LEU A 78 25.07 -11.80 -4.66
N ILE A 79 24.66 -10.52 -4.51
CA ILE A 79 23.41 -10.01 -5.10
C ILE A 79 23.42 -10.19 -6.61
N ARG A 80 24.51 -9.84 -7.29
CA ARG A 80 24.65 -10.02 -8.75
C ARG A 80 24.57 -11.50 -9.16
N LEU A 81 25.15 -12.39 -8.38
CA LEU A 81 25.04 -13.84 -8.60
C LEU A 81 23.63 -14.33 -8.45
N ILE A 82 22.91 -13.90 -7.40
CA ILE A 82 21.49 -14.23 -7.17
C ILE A 82 20.65 -13.77 -8.37
N PHE A 83 20.85 -12.55 -8.84
CA PHE A 83 20.08 -11.97 -9.94
C PHE A 83 20.63 -12.30 -11.34
N ARG A 84 21.59 -13.25 -11.48
CA ARG A 84 22.18 -13.62 -12.79
C ARG A 84 21.14 -14.00 -13.84
N LYS A 85 20.08 -14.71 -13.44
CA LYS A 85 18.98 -15.10 -14.34
C LYS A 85 18.20 -13.90 -14.87
N LEU A 86 17.94 -12.89 -14.02
CA LEU A 86 17.36 -11.63 -14.46
C LEU A 86 18.32 -10.91 -15.42
N LEU A 87 19.57 -10.71 -15.00
CA LEU A 87 20.55 -9.97 -15.78
C LEU A 87 20.80 -10.59 -17.17
N SER A 88 20.76 -11.93 -17.31
CA SER A 88 20.92 -12.59 -18.61
C SER A 88 19.74 -12.43 -19.56
N ARG A 89 18.59 -12.01 -19.07
CA ARG A 89 17.37 -11.80 -19.86
C ARG A 89 17.16 -10.36 -20.31
N LEU A 90 17.89 -9.41 -19.70
CA LEU A 90 17.72 -7.99 -20.00
C LEU A 90 18.12 -7.66 -21.42
N LEU A 91 17.25 -6.91 -22.10
CA LEU A 91 17.46 -6.32 -23.40
C LEU A 91 17.57 -4.79 -23.29
N PRO A 92 18.22 -4.12 -24.26
CA PRO A 92 18.22 -2.66 -24.31
C PRO A 92 16.80 -2.10 -24.27
N GLY A 93 16.59 -1.09 -23.43
CA GLY A 93 15.29 -0.48 -23.20
C GLY A 93 14.39 -1.19 -22.17
N ASP A 94 14.79 -2.33 -21.62
CA ASP A 94 14.08 -2.92 -20.47
C ASP A 94 14.19 -2.05 -19.22
N ILE A 95 13.25 -2.21 -18.29
CA ILE A 95 13.24 -1.48 -17.01
C ILE A 95 13.32 -2.49 -15.87
N VAL A 96 14.30 -2.32 -14.99
CA VAL A 96 14.41 -3.04 -13.71
C VAL A 96 13.89 -2.13 -12.60
N TRP A 97 12.75 -2.49 -11.99
CA TRP A 97 12.06 -1.71 -10.99
C TRP A 97 12.24 -2.33 -9.61
N VAL A 98 13.11 -1.76 -8.80
CA VAL A 98 13.48 -2.30 -7.48
C VAL A 98 12.62 -1.65 -6.39
N HIS A 99 11.95 -2.47 -5.57
CA HIS A 99 11.10 -2.04 -4.50
C HIS A 99 11.77 -2.16 -3.13
N ASN A 100 11.84 -1.07 -2.37
CA ASN A 100 12.27 -1.01 -0.96
C ASN A 100 13.59 -1.71 -0.60
N ARG A 101 14.49 -1.93 -1.57
CA ARG A 101 15.79 -2.59 -1.33
C ARG A 101 16.95 -1.79 -1.94
N PRO A 102 17.44 -0.76 -1.20
CA PRO A 102 18.55 0.09 -1.70
C PRO A 102 19.77 -0.72 -2.11
N ALA A 103 20.12 -1.78 -1.37
CA ALA A 103 21.26 -2.64 -1.69
C ALA A 103 21.10 -3.39 -3.02
N PHE A 104 19.85 -3.81 -3.38
CA PHE A 104 19.59 -4.41 -4.68
C PHE A 104 19.77 -3.38 -5.79
N ALA A 105 19.18 -2.19 -5.64
CA ALA A 105 19.34 -1.10 -6.59
C ALA A 105 20.82 -0.75 -6.81
N ALA A 106 21.56 -0.55 -5.72
CA ALA A 106 22.99 -0.21 -5.78
C ALA A 106 23.84 -1.31 -6.45
N SER A 107 23.52 -2.59 -6.19
CA SER A 107 24.27 -3.72 -6.75
C SER A 107 23.94 -3.98 -8.22
N LEU A 108 22.71 -3.71 -8.65
CA LEU A 108 22.21 -4.00 -9.99
C LEU A 108 22.37 -2.84 -10.97
N CYS A 109 22.49 -1.60 -10.50
CA CYS A 109 22.52 -0.39 -11.35
C CYS A 109 23.55 -0.49 -12.48
N GLY A 110 24.83 -0.73 -12.17
CA GLY A 110 25.87 -0.87 -13.19
C GLY A 110 25.59 -2.02 -14.19
N PRO A 111 25.35 -3.26 -13.72
CA PRO A 111 24.98 -4.38 -14.60
C PRO A 111 23.75 -4.15 -15.48
N VAL A 112 22.75 -3.43 -14.98
CA VAL A 112 21.53 -3.04 -15.75
C VAL A 112 21.90 -2.06 -16.86
N HIS A 113 22.62 -0.98 -16.52
CA HIS A 113 23.05 0.02 -17.50
C HIS A 113 23.98 -0.55 -18.57
N THR A 114 24.89 -1.47 -18.22
CA THR A 114 25.79 -2.14 -19.19
C THR A 114 25.00 -2.92 -20.27
N ARG A 115 23.75 -3.29 -19.99
CA ARG A 115 22.86 -3.97 -20.94
C ARG A 115 21.92 -3.01 -21.70
N GLY A 116 22.08 -1.70 -21.54
CA GLY A 116 21.22 -0.69 -22.13
C GLY A 116 19.82 -0.63 -21.50
N ALA A 117 19.62 -1.27 -20.36
CA ALA A 117 18.39 -1.23 -19.59
C ALA A 117 18.40 -0.06 -18.58
N LYS A 118 17.24 0.28 -18.02
CA LYS A 118 17.05 1.36 -17.05
C LYS A 118 16.72 0.82 -15.67
N LEU A 119 17.10 1.54 -14.62
CA LEU A 119 16.81 1.19 -13.24
C LEU A 119 15.90 2.24 -12.59
N VAL A 120 14.72 1.79 -12.14
CA VAL A 120 13.78 2.56 -11.32
C VAL A 120 13.85 2.07 -9.89
N TYR A 121 13.86 2.98 -8.92
CA TYR A 121 13.76 2.64 -7.52
C TYR A 121 12.46 3.17 -6.91
N HIS A 122 11.76 2.34 -6.11
CA HIS A 122 10.48 2.69 -5.51
C HIS A 122 10.50 2.57 -3.99
N PHE A 123 10.29 3.69 -3.32
CA PHE A 123 10.10 3.76 -1.88
C PHE A 123 8.62 3.56 -1.54
N HIS A 124 8.33 2.54 -0.73
CA HIS A 124 6.98 2.25 -0.21
C HIS A 124 6.86 2.51 1.29
N ASP A 125 7.97 2.42 2.03
CA ASP A 125 8.03 2.67 3.46
C ASP A 125 9.40 3.23 3.88
N GLY A 126 9.58 3.39 5.21
CA GLY A 126 10.85 3.80 5.79
C GLY A 126 11.85 2.65 5.79
N VAL A 127 12.91 2.75 5.00
CA VAL A 127 14.16 1.99 5.17
C VAL A 127 15.12 2.78 6.05
N ASP A 128 16.15 2.13 6.61
CA ASP A 128 17.19 2.84 7.35
C ASP A 128 17.83 3.94 6.48
N PRO A 129 17.69 5.23 6.86
CA PRO A 129 18.22 6.34 6.06
C PRO A 129 19.72 6.29 5.86
N ARG A 130 20.48 5.82 6.86
CA ARG A 130 21.93 5.68 6.76
C ARG A 130 22.33 4.64 5.72
N HIS A 131 21.60 3.52 5.70
CA HIS A 131 21.80 2.46 4.72
C HIS A 131 21.44 2.92 3.31
N ALA A 132 20.26 3.53 3.13
CA ALA A 132 19.82 4.04 1.84
C ALA A 132 20.76 5.12 1.29
N ARG A 133 21.17 6.08 2.12
CA ARG A 133 22.12 7.12 1.74
C ARG A 133 23.44 6.53 1.23
N ARG A 134 24.02 5.54 1.92
CA ARG A 134 25.26 4.86 1.47
C ARG A 134 25.09 4.19 0.10
N CYS A 135 23.93 3.58 -0.16
CA CYS A 135 23.62 2.96 -1.42
C CYS A 135 23.52 3.99 -2.56
N PHE A 136 22.77 5.07 -2.37
CA PHE A 136 22.49 6.07 -3.41
C PHE A 136 23.56 7.16 -3.56
N THR A 137 24.54 7.22 -2.68
CA THR A 137 25.73 8.06 -2.89
C THR A 137 26.63 7.50 -4.00
N ALA A 138 26.69 6.16 -4.12
CA ALA A 138 27.56 5.48 -5.09
C ALA A 138 26.87 5.22 -6.44
N VAL A 139 25.54 5.19 -6.49
CA VAL A 139 24.76 4.88 -7.70
C VAL A 139 23.52 5.77 -7.80
N ARG A 140 23.13 6.07 -9.04
CA ARG A 140 21.93 6.88 -9.32
C ARG A 140 20.97 6.05 -10.16
N PRO A 141 19.79 5.71 -9.64
CA PRO A 141 18.68 5.20 -10.44
C PRO A 141 18.33 6.20 -11.55
N ASP A 142 17.83 5.71 -12.69
CA ASP A 142 17.32 6.58 -13.76
C ASP A 142 16.05 7.33 -13.34
N CYS A 143 15.30 6.76 -12.38
CA CYS A 143 14.08 7.34 -11.83
C CYS A 143 13.85 6.83 -10.41
N VAL A 144 13.29 7.68 -9.55
CA VAL A 144 12.89 7.32 -8.18
C VAL A 144 11.41 7.64 -7.98
N VAL A 145 10.66 6.67 -7.50
CA VAL A 145 9.22 6.77 -7.25
C VAL A 145 8.93 6.66 -5.76
N PHE A 146 7.97 7.43 -5.28
CA PHE A 146 7.48 7.45 -3.91
C PHE A 146 5.98 7.25 -3.87
N VAL A 147 5.45 6.68 -2.79
CA VAL A 147 4.00 6.46 -2.64
C VAL A 147 3.24 7.69 -2.13
N SER A 148 3.96 8.75 -1.71
CA SER A 148 3.39 10.01 -1.22
C SER A 148 4.39 11.16 -1.36
N ASP A 149 3.91 12.40 -1.38
CA ASP A 149 4.73 13.61 -1.31
C ASP A 149 5.48 13.68 0.02
N TYR A 150 4.81 13.31 1.13
CA TYR A 150 5.45 13.18 2.44
C TYR A 150 6.71 12.30 2.38
N LEU A 151 6.59 11.10 1.78
CA LEU A 151 7.70 10.16 1.73
C LEU A 151 8.82 10.68 0.79
N ARG A 152 8.46 11.33 -0.33
CA ARG A 152 9.42 12.01 -1.21
C ARG A 152 10.20 13.07 -0.45
N ASP A 153 9.51 13.97 0.24
CA ASP A 153 10.12 15.10 0.92
C ASP A 153 11.02 14.64 2.09
N TYR A 154 10.57 13.60 2.83
CA TYR A 154 11.39 12.94 3.83
C TYR A 154 12.70 12.42 3.23
N TRP A 155 12.64 11.70 2.11
CA TRP A 155 13.83 11.11 1.51
C TRP A 155 14.72 12.13 0.81
N MET A 156 14.16 13.17 0.23
CA MET A 156 14.93 14.28 -0.36
C MET A 156 15.76 15.02 0.69
N GLN A 157 15.27 15.15 1.93
CA GLN A 157 16.05 15.69 3.04
C GLN A 157 17.22 14.77 3.44
N HIS A 158 17.03 13.46 3.39
CA HIS A 158 18.06 12.47 3.77
C HIS A 158 19.06 12.18 2.65
N ILE A 159 18.63 12.26 1.40
CA ILE A 159 19.42 11.96 0.20
C ILE A 159 19.16 13.04 -0.86
N PRO A 160 19.73 14.26 -0.70
CA PRO A 160 19.49 15.38 -1.63
C PRO A 160 20.00 15.13 -3.07
N THR A 161 20.78 14.07 -3.27
CA THR A 161 21.33 13.70 -4.58
C THR A 161 20.37 12.88 -5.44
N LEU A 162 19.19 12.52 -4.94
CA LEU A 162 18.16 11.86 -5.74
C LEU A 162 17.63 12.85 -6.77
N THR A 163 17.56 12.39 -8.02
CA THR A 163 17.06 13.17 -9.17
C THR A 163 15.95 12.39 -9.86
N ASN A 164 15.21 13.02 -10.76
CA ASN A 164 14.10 12.43 -11.49
C ASN A 164 13.13 11.69 -10.56
N THR A 165 12.61 12.44 -9.57
CA THR A 165 11.73 11.93 -8.51
C THR A 165 10.28 12.16 -8.86
N HIS A 166 9.45 11.15 -8.62
CA HIS A 166 8.01 11.18 -8.90
C HIS A 166 7.22 10.60 -7.73
N VAL A 167 5.96 11.02 -7.61
CA VAL A 167 5.01 10.45 -6.66
C VAL A 167 3.92 9.71 -7.42
N VAL A 168 3.62 8.48 -7.01
CA VAL A 168 2.48 7.69 -7.48
C VAL A 168 1.79 7.10 -6.27
N HIS A 169 0.59 7.57 -6.01
CA HIS A 169 -0.23 7.03 -4.93
C HIS A 169 -0.58 5.56 -5.19
N ASN A 170 -0.67 4.78 -4.10
CA ASN A 170 -1.17 3.42 -4.19
C ASN A 170 -2.63 3.40 -4.64
N GLY A 171 -3.03 2.35 -5.35
CA GLY A 171 -4.42 2.04 -5.65
C GLY A 171 -5.01 1.03 -4.66
N ALA A 172 -6.35 0.96 -4.63
CA ALA A 172 -7.08 -0.17 -4.07
C ALA A 172 -7.96 -0.83 -5.16
N ASP A 173 -8.34 -2.08 -4.92
CA ASP A 173 -9.11 -2.89 -5.85
C ASP A 173 -10.61 -2.59 -5.72
N PRO A 174 -11.26 -2.01 -6.75
CA PRO A 174 -12.68 -1.68 -6.69
C PRO A 174 -13.60 -2.91 -6.73
N GLU A 175 -13.10 -4.09 -7.12
CA GLU A 175 -13.87 -5.34 -7.09
C GLU A 175 -13.87 -5.96 -5.69
N GLN A 176 -12.82 -5.72 -4.92
CA GLN A 176 -12.71 -6.17 -3.54
C GLN A 176 -13.34 -5.18 -2.56
N PHE A 177 -13.11 -3.88 -2.79
CA PHE A 177 -13.57 -2.79 -1.94
C PHE A 177 -14.62 -1.94 -2.67
N PHE A 178 -15.88 -2.19 -2.38
CA PHE A 178 -17.03 -1.51 -2.97
C PHE A 178 -18.10 -1.26 -1.91
N PRO A 179 -18.93 -0.21 -2.05
CA PRO A 179 -20.03 0.04 -1.12
C PRO A 179 -21.11 -1.02 -1.29
N LEU A 180 -21.82 -1.33 -0.20
CA LEU A 180 -23.13 -1.96 -0.32
C LEU A 180 -24.14 -0.94 -0.83
N ASP A 181 -25.19 -1.43 -1.48
CA ASP A 181 -26.37 -0.60 -1.73
C ASP A 181 -26.85 0.00 -0.41
N PRO A 182 -27.30 1.26 -0.41
CA PRO A 182 -27.78 1.90 0.81
C PRO A 182 -28.81 1.01 1.48
N SER A 183 -28.54 0.59 2.73
CA SER A 183 -29.55 -0.08 3.54
C SER A 183 -30.78 0.82 3.62
N PRO A 184 -32.01 0.29 3.55
CA PRO A 184 -33.21 1.09 3.68
C PRO A 184 -33.09 1.98 4.91
N SER A 185 -33.33 3.27 4.74
CA SER A 185 -33.32 4.28 5.80
C SER A 185 -34.19 3.79 6.96
N GLY A 186 -33.57 3.46 8.10
CA GLY A 186 -34.32 3.05 9.28
C GLY A 186 -33.87 1.79 10.01
N SER A 187 -32.76 1.15 9.62
CA SER A 187 -32.22 0.05 10.43
C SER A 187 -31.70 0.59 11.76
N SER A 188 -32.30 0.23 12.87
CA SER A 188 -31.88 0.59 14.24
C SER A 188 -30.64 -0.20 14.71
N ARG A 189 -29.76 -0.58 13.76
CA ARG A 189 -28.54 -1.30 14.10
C ARG A 189 -27.54 -0.41 14.85
N ILE A 190 -26.78 -1.01 15.73
CA ILE A 190 -25.68 -0.33 16.42
C ILE A 190 -24.59 0.00 15.38
N PRO A 191 -24.13 1.27 15.30
CA PRO A 191 -23.06 1.65 14.38
C PRO A 191 -21.75 0.94 14.68
N VAL A 192 -20.96 0.67 13.63
CA VAL A 192 -19.70 -0.04 13.70
C VAL A 192 -18.54 0.88 13.32
N VAL A 193 -17.61 1.08 14.26
CA VAL A 193 -16.30 1.68 14.03
C VAL A 193 -15.33 0.55 13.67
N LEU A 194 -14.71 0.61 12.52
CA LEU A 194 -13.75 -0.39 12.03
C LEU A 194 -12.32 0.12 12.20
N TYR A 195 -11.45 -0.73 12.72
CA TYR A 195 -10.00 -0.61 12.63
C TYR A 195 -9.44 -1.76 11.80
N VAL A 196 -8.52 -1.45 10.87
CA VAL A 196 -7.80 -2.46 10.09
C VAL A 196 -6.31 -2.17 10.16
N GLY A 197 -5.53 -3.16 10.62
CA GLY A 197 -4.08 -3.01 10.70
C GLY A 197 -3.43 -3.91 11.73
N ARG A 198 -2.10 -3.82 11.83
CA ARG A 198 -1.37 -4.52 12.90
C ARG A 198 -1.78 -3.95 14.26
N LEU A 199 -1.96 -4.85 15.22
CA LEU A 199 -2.17 -4.47 16.62
C LEU A 199 -0.81 -4.15 17.25
N ASP A 200 -0.39 -2.90 17.10
CA ASP A 200 0.93 -2.38 17.44
C ASP A 200 0.78 -0.99 18.09
N PRO A 201 1.57 -0.64 19.11
CA PRO A 201 1.49 0.68 19.74
C PRO A 201 1.58 1.85 18.77
N LEU A 202 2.44 1.75 17.76
CA LEU A 202 2.62 2.80 16.75
C LEU A 202 1.40 2.99 15.85
N LYS A 203 0.52 1.99 15.76
CA LYS A 203 -0.76 2.07 15.04
C LYS A 203 -1.88 2.69 15.87
N GLY A 204 -1.62 3.08 17.13
CA GLY A 204 -2.55 3.81 17.98
C GLY A 204 -3.78 3.02 18.41
N THR A 205 -3.71 1.68 18.42
CA THR A 205 -4.86 0.84 18.80
C THR A 205 -5.35 1.12 20.21
N HIS A 206 -4.45 1.44 21.14
CA HIS A 206 -4.80 1.85 22.50
C HIS A 206 -5.53 3.21 22.52
N VAL A 207 -5.17 4.15 21.65
CA VAL A 207 -5.84 5.45 21.52
C VAL A 207 -7.30 5.27 21.09
N LEU A 208 -7.56 4.35 20.14
CA LEU A 208 -8.92 4.02 19.73
C LEU A 208 -9.72 3.39 20.86
N ILE A 209 -9.14 2.42 21.60
CA ILE A 209 -9.82 1.77 22.72
C ILE A 209 -10.19 2.78 23.82
N GLU A 210 -9.29 3.71 24.15
CA GLU A 210 -9.58 4.78 25.10
C GLU A 210 -10.65 5.75 24.54
N ALA A 211 -10.64 6.06 23.25
CA ALA A 211 -11.70 6.84 22.63
C ALA A 211 -13.08 6.14 22.71
N VAL A 212 -13.12 4.81 22.53
CA VAL A 212 -14.35 4.02 22.73
C VAL A 212 -14.83 4.09 24.18
N ARG A 213 -13.91 4.06 25.17
CA ARG A 213 -14.26 4.22 26.59
C ARG A 213 -14.93 5.58 26.86
N VAL A 214 -14.32 6.65 26.35
CA VAL A 214 -14.90 8.01 26.44
C VAL A 214 -16.29 8.09 25.77
N LEU A 215 -16.45 7.44 24.61
CA LEU A 215 -17.76 7.39 23.92
C LEU A 215 -18.82 6.64 24.74
N ASN A 216 -18.46 5.52 25.36
CA ASN A 216 -19.35 4.76 26.26
C ASN A 216 -19.78 5.61 27.47
N GLU A 217 -18.86 6.35 28.10
CA GLU A 217 -19.14 7.27 29.21
C GLU A 217 -20.12 8.39 28.79
N ARG A 218 -20.06 8.82 27.51
CA ARG A 218 -21.02 9.78 26.92
C ARG A 218 -22.34 9.15 26.50
N GLY A 219 -22.53 7.85 26.66
CA GLY A 219 -23.74 7.14 26.27
C GLY A 219 -23.86 6.87 24.76
N VAL A 220 -22.81 7.05 23.98
CA VAL A 220 -22.81 6.78 22.53
C VAL A 220 -22.78 5.27 22.30
N ARG A 221 -23.81 4.74 21.63
CA ARG A 221 -23.89 3.31 21.31
C ARG A 221 -23.09 2.99 20.05
N LEU A 222 -22.11 2.11 20.15
CA LEU A 222 -21.30 1.65 19.03
C LEU A 222 -20.73 0.24 19.27
N ILE A 223 -20.27 -0.42 18.22
CA ILE A 223 -19.39 -1.57 18.25
C ILE A 223 -18.06 -1.14 17.62
N CYS A 224 -16.93 -1.46 18.25
CA CYS A 224 -15.60 -1.23 17.67
C CYS A 224 -15.01 -2.57 17.22
N ARG A 225 -14.83 -2.77 15.91
CA ARG A 225 -14.22 -3.96 15.34
C ARG A 225 -12.78 -3.74 15.00
N MET A 226 -11.90 -4.57 15.58
CA MET A 226 -10.47 -4.52 15.39
C MET A 226 -10.01 -5.72 14.56
N VAL A 227 -9.70 -5.47 13.27
CA VAL A 227 -9.22 -6.47 12.32
C VAL A 227 -7.71 -6.39 12.21
N GLY A 228 -7.04 -7.49 12.55
CA GLY A 228 -5.59 -7.62 12.47
C GLY A 228 -4.98 -8.42 13.60
N SER A 229 -3.66 -8.58 13.56
CA SER A 229 -2.87 -9.28 14.57
C SER A 229 -1.57 -8.53 14.84
N SER A 230 -0.78 -8.99 15.83
CA SER A 230 0.53 -8.39 16.15
C SER A 230 1.53 -8.47 15.00
N PHE A 231 1.47 -9.53 14.16
CA PHE A 231 2.31 -9.72 12.98
C PHE A 231 1.47 -10.33 11.86
N SER A 232 1.83 -10.03 10.59
CA SER A 232 1.19 -10.63 9.42
C SER A 232 1.28 -12.15 9.47
N GLY A 233 0.12 -12.83 9.55
CA GLY A 233 0.03 -14.29 9.55
C GLY A 233 0.51 -15.00 10.82
N ALA A 234 0.80 -14.30 11.91
CA ALA A 234 1.27 -14.92 13.14
C ALA A 234 0.12 -15.24 14.11
N SER A 235 0.12 -16.48 14.64
CA SER A 235 -0.77 -16.92 15.71
C SER A 235 -0.32 -16.47 17.10
N LYS A 236 0.87 -15.86 17.23
CA LYS A 236 1.43 -15.44 18.53
C LYS A 236 0.93 -14.04 18.90
N THR A 237 0.34 -13.93 20.07
CA THR A 237 0.03 -12.64 20.70
C THR A 237 1.31 -12.00 21.24
N THR A 238 1.27 -10.71 21.49
CA THR A 238 2.31 -9.97 22.21
C THR A 238 1.75 -9.52 23.56
N PRO A 239 2.61 -9.24 24.56
CA PRO A 239 2.15 -8.68 25.84
C PRO A 239 1.29 -7.43 25.67
N TYR A 240 1.57 -6.62 24.63
CA TYR A 240 0.77 -5.46 24.29
C TYR A 240 -0.66 -5.85 23.87
N VAL A 241 -0.82 -6.80 22.94
CA VAL A 241 -2.13 -7.25 22.47
C VAL A 241 -2.90 -7.92 23.59
N GLU A 242 -2.25 -8.72 24.43
CA GLU A 242 -2.86 -9.34 25.62
C GLU A 242 -3.39 -8.28 26.60
N ALA A 243 -2.63 -7.21 26.82
CA ALA A 243 -3.06 -6.10 27.66
C ALA A 243 -4.25 -5.33 27.04
N LEU A 244 -4.26 -5.11 25.72
CA LEU A 244 -5.38 -4.49 25.02
C LEU A 244 -6.67 -5.31 25.20
N VAL A 245 -6.62 -6.61 24.93
CA VAL A 245 -7.78 -7.52 25.03
C VAL A 245 -8.32 -7.60 26.46
N ARG A 246 -7.41 -7.68 27.44
CA ARG A 246 -7.81 -7.76 28.87
C ARG A 246 -8.51 -6.50 29.37
N ASN A 247 -8.12 -5.34 28.87
CA ASN A 247 -8.55 -4.05 29.41
C ASN A 247 -9.52 -3.29 28.48
N CYS A 248 -10.01 -3.90 27.39
CA CYS A 248 -10.91 -3.22 26.48
C CYS A 248 -12.37 -3.19 27.02
N PRO A 249 -13.19 -2.21 26.61
CA PRO A 249 -14.63 -2.22 26.81
C PRO A 249 -15.30 -3.43 26.14
N GLU A 250 -16.46 -3.86 26.66
CA GLU A 250 -17.20 -5.04 26.17
C GLU A 250 -17.65 -4.91 24.69
N ASN A 251 -17.84 -3.70 24.21
CA ASN A 251 -18.24 -3.41 22.82
C ASN A 251 -17.05 -3.31 21.85
N VAL A 252 -15.86 -3.76 22.23
CA VAL A 252 -14.68 -3.90 21.38
C VAL A 252 -14.50 -5.36 20.98
N GLU A 253 -14.61 -5.65 19.69
CA GLU A 253 -14.48 -6.99 19.11
C GLU A 253 -13.13 -7.16 18.42
N PHE A 254 -12.28 -8.11 18.86
CA PHE A 254 -11.04 -8.46 18.18
C PHE A 254 -11.28 -9.63 17.23
N LEU A 255 -11.26 -9.37 15.92
CA LEU A 255 -11.55 -10.37 14.88
C LEU A 255 -10.30 -11.16 14.43
N GLY A 256 -9.11 -10.77 14.92
CA GLY A 256 -7.86 -11.40 14.52
C GLY A 256 -7.45 -11.08 13.08
N HIS A 257 -6.58 -11.90 12.52
CA HIS A 257 -6.13 -11.76 11.13
C HIS A 257 -7.27 -12.14 10.17
N CYS A 258 -7.56 -11.24 9.26
CA CYS A 258 -8.54 -11.46 8.19
C CYS A 258 -7.82 -11.72 6.86
N ALA A 259 -8.24 -12.73 6.13
CA ALA A 259 -7.73 -13.00 4.80
C ALA A 259 -8.06 -11.83 3.84
N ALA A 260 -7.16 -11.56 2.91
CA ALA A 260 -7.32 -10.41 2.03
C ALA A 260 -8.66 -10.40 1.27
N ASN A 261 -9.11 -11.54 0.76
CA ASN A 261 -10.38 -11.70 0.05
C ASN A 261 -11.62 -11.49 0.93
N GLU A 262 -11.50 -11.64 2.25
CA GLU A 262 -12.60 -11.45 3.20
C GLU A 262 -12.62 -10.02 3.78
N LEU A 263 -11.54 -9.28 3.63
CA LEU A 263 -11.38 -7.96 4.23
C LEU A 263 -12.43 -6.97 3.73
N GLY A 264 -12.81 -7.02 2.46
CA GLY A 264 -13.87 -6.20 1.88
C GLY A 264 -15.22 -6.34 2.60
N LYS A 265 -15.52 -7.52 3.16
CA LYS A 265 -16.76 -7.73 3.95
C LYS A 265 -16.72 -6.93 5.25
N GLN A 266 -15.55 -6.78 5.89
CA GLN A 266 -15.42 -6.01 7.12
C GLN A 266 -15.63 -4.52 6.86
N TYR A 267 -15.08 -3.99 5.77
CA TYR A 267 -15.35 -2.60 5.37
C TYR A 267 -16.83 -2.38 5.09
N ARG A 268 -17.48 -3.26 4.32
CA ARG A 268 -18.92 -3.13 4.02
C ARG A 268 -19.84 -3.23 5.22
N ALA A 269 -19.41 -3.90 6.28
CA ALA A 269 -20.18 -4.07 7.52
C ALA A 269 -20.00 -2.91 8.51
N ALA A 270 -19.14 -1.93 8.20
CA ALA A 270 -18.81 -0.80 9.05
C ALA A 270 -19.56 0.48 8.66
N ASP A 271 -19.54 1.47 9.54
CA ASP A 271 -20.11 2.81 9.33
C ASP A 271 -19.04 3.89 9.21
N VAL A 272 -17.86 3.66 9.80
CA VAL A 272 -16.71 4.55 9.75
C VAL A 272 -15.42 3.74 9.93
N LEU A 273 -14.37 4.08 9.18
CA LEU A 273 -13.02 3.60 9.47
C LEU A 273 -12.33 4.53 10.45
N CYS A 274 -11.60 3.97 11.42
CA CYS A 274 -10.67 4.69 12.29
C CYS A 274 -9.24 4.25 12.02
N CYS A 275 -8.35 5.18 11.64
CA CYS A 275 -6.92 4.98 11.42
C CYS A 275 -6.10 5.86 12.39
N PRO A 276 -5.95 5.48 13.67
CA PRO A 276 -5.41 6.33 14.74
C PRO A 276 -3.89 6.24 14.86
N SER A 277 -3.17 6.02 13.76
CA SER A 277 -1.72 5.83 13.75
C SER A 277 -0.99 6.99 14.44
N ILE A 278 0.01 6.64 15.25
CA ILE A 278 0.91 7.59 15.92
C ILE A 278 2.18 7.80 15.08
N TRP A 279 2.63 6.74 14.42
CA TRP A 279 3.81 6.81 13.58
C TRP A 279 3.52 7.47 12.23
N GLN A 280 4.56 7.96 11.58
CA GLN A 280 4.47 8.59 10.27
C GLN A 280 4.16 7.56 9.18
N GLU A 281 2.90 7.40 8.83
CA GLU A 281 2.45 6.48 7.78
C GLU A 281 2.99 6.93 6.41
N PRO A 282 3.70 6.08 5.67
CA PRO A 282 4.17 6.44 4.34
C PRO A 282 3.03 6.84 3.38
N PHE A 283 1.87 6.18 3.49
CA PHE A 283 0.69 6.47 2.68
C PHE A 283 -0.63 6.22 3.44
N GLY A 284 -0.83 5.00 4.00
CA GLY A 284 -2.05 4.63 4.71
C GLY A 284 -3.10 3.97 3.82
N LYS A 285 -2.78 2.84 3.20
CA LYS A 285 -3.66 2.09 2.27
C LYS A 285 -5.06 1.81 2.81
N VAL A 286 -5.20 1.52 4.10
CA VAL A 286 -6.50 1.24 4.73
C VAL A 286 -7.50 2.38 4.55
N ASN A 287 -7.02 3.62 4.46
CA ASN A 287 -7.87 4.79 4.22
C ASN A 287 -8.50 4.74 2.82
N ILE A 288 -7.71 4.44 1.79
CA ILE A 288 -8.25 4.35 0.42
C ILE A 288 -9.10 3.08 0.21
N GLU A 289 -8.86 2.01 0.95
CA GLU A 289 -9.70 0.80 0.98
C GLU A 289 -11.09 1.11 1.59
N ALA A 290 -11.11 1.91 2.67
CA ALA A 290 -12.35 2.44 3.25
C ALA A 290 -13.09 3.36 2.27
N MET A 291 -12.39 4.32 1.66
CA MET A 291 -12.95 5.22 0.66
C MET A 291 -13.52 4.46 -0.54
N ALA A 292 -12.84 3.40 -0.99
CA ALA A 292 -13.34 2.49 -2.02
C ALA A 292 -14.65 1.81 -1.61
N SER A 293 -14.79 1.48 -0.34
CA SER A 293 -16.00 0.88 0.24
C SER A 293 -17.08 1.91 0.60
N GLY A 294 -16.86 3.19 0.28
CA GLY A 294 -17.80 4.27 0.59
C GLY A 294 -17.89 4.60 2.09
N LEU A 295 -16.84 4.29 2.88
CA LEU A 295 -16.80 4.63 4.30
C LEU A 295 -16.17 6.01 4.52
N PRO A 296 -16.75 6.86 5.37
CA PRO A 296 -16.06 7.98 5.95
C PRO A 296 -14.88 7.49 6.80
N VAL A 297 -13.83 8.29 6.86
CA VAL A 297 -12.61 7.95 7.57
C VAL A 297 -12.33 8.99 8.66
N VAL A 298 -11.96 8.53 9.87
CA VAL A 298 -11.31 9.34 10.89
C VAL A 298 -9.88 8.87 11.02
N ALA A 299 -8.90 9.72 10.75
CA ALA A 299 -7.50 9.33 10.72
C ALA A 299 -6.59 10.35 11.40
N SER A 300 -5.49 9.88 11.95
CA SER A 300 -4.45 10.76 12.49
C SER A 300 -3.76 11.55 11.38
N LYS A 301 -3.45 12.82 11.67
CA LYS A 301 -2.71 13.73 10.79
C LYS A 301 -1.21 13.41 10.81
N VAL A 302 -0.83 12.29 10.21
CA VAL A 302 0.55 11.79 10.19
C VAL A 302 0.97 11.32 8.80
N GLY A 303 2.23 11.52 8.44
CA GLY A 303 2.83 11.03 7.20
C GLY A 303 2.08 11.47 5.94
N GLY A 304 1.79 10.53 5.05
CA GLY A 304 1.04 10.75 3.80
C GLY A 304 -0.48 10.76 3.94
N ILE A 305 -1.05 10.52 5.15
CA ILE A 305 -2.51 10.53 5.34
C ILE A 305 -3.15 11.88 5.00
N PRO A 306 -2.56 13.06 5.34
CA PRO A 306 -3.09 14.35 4.94
C PRO A 306 -3.25 14.53 3.44
N GLU A 307 -2.43 13.88 2.62
CA GLU A 307 -2.54 13.93 1.16
C GLU A 307 -3.82 13.23 0.68
N ILE A 308 -4.18 12.09 1.30
CA ILE A 308 -5.44 11.39 1.03
C ILE A 308 -6.63 12.26 1.46
N ALA A 309 -6.54 12.86 2.65
CA ALA A 309 -7.59 13.68 3.22
C ALA A 309 -7.91 14.95 2.39
N ALA A 310 -6.93 15.46 1.66
CA ALA A 310 -7.11 16.63 0.80
C ALA A 310 -8.14 16.42 -0.32
N TYR A 311 -8.50 15.18 -0.64
CA TYR A 311 -9.49 14.84 -1.65
C TYR A 311 -10.92 14.71 -1.10
N GLY A 312 -11.12 14.73 0.24
CA GLY A 312 -12.44 14.63 0.90
C GLY A 312 -12.74 13.25 1.47
N GLY A 313 -13.80 13.16 2.28
CA GLY A 313 -14.25 11.94 2.95
C GLY A 313 -13.41 11.48 4.14
N VAL A 314 -12.38 12.24 4.54
CA VAL A 314 -11.47 11.94 5.65
C VAL A 314 -11.45 13.10 6.65
N CYS A 315 -11.77 12.81 7.91
CA CYS A 315 -11.61 13.72 9.04
C CYS A 315 -10.26 13.49 9.71
N LEU A 316 -9.41 14.51 9.73
CA LEU A 316 -8.09 14.45 10.38
C LEU A 316 -8.16 14.85 11.85
N VAL A 317 -7.46 14.09 12.68
CA VAL A 317 -7.26 14.38 14.11
C VAL A 317 -5.77 14.40 14.44
N GLU A 318 -5.37 15.16 15.46
CA GLU A 318 -4.00 15.10 15.93
C GLU A 318 -3.68 13.70 16.48
N PRO A 319 -2.47 13.16 16.20
CA PRO A 319 -2.10 11.83 16.69
C PRO A 319 -2.06 11.79 18.21
N ASP A 320 -2.31 10.62 18.78
CA ASP A 320 -2.33 10.37 20.23
C ASP A 320 -3.31 11.26 21.03
N ASN A 321 -4.37 11.73 20.37
CA ASN A 321 -5.39 12.61 21.00
C ASN A 321 -6.73 11.87 21.14
N VAL A 322 -6.90 11.18 22.26
CA VAL A 322 -8.10 10.40 22.60
C VAL A 322 -9.37 11.25 22.52
N THR A 323 -9.35 12.47 23.11
CA THR A 323 -10.51 13.33 23.18
C THR A 323 -10.97 13.77 21.79
N LYS A 324 -10.04 14.24 20.95
CA LYS A 324 -10.39 14.66 19.58
C LYS A 324 -10.81 13.51 18.70
N LEU A 325 -10.23 12.32 18.90
CA LEU A 325 -10.67 11.11 18.22
C LEU A 325 -12.10 10.75 18.61
N ALA A 326 -12.43 10.73 19.89
CA ALA A 326 -13.78 10.45 20.39
C ALA A 326 -14.80 11.49 19.87
N GLU A 327 -14.49 12.79 19.93
CA GLU A 327 -15.36 13.87 19.41
C GLU A 327 -15.64 13.69 17.91
N SER A 328 -14.63 13.36 17.11
CA SER A 328 -14.77 13.18 15.66
C SER A 328 -15.59 11.95 15.33
N LEU A 329 -15.37 10.83 16.02
CA LEU A 329 -16.17 9.61 15.87
C LEU A 329 -17.62 9.87 16.28
N GLN A 330 -17.87 10.49 17.44
CA GLN A 330 -19.21 10.82 17.92
C GLN A 330 -19.98 11.65 16.88
N LYS A 331 -19.37 12.72 16.37
CA LYS A 331 -19.96 13.60 15.38
C LYS A 331 -20.42 12.85 14.12
N ILE A 332 -19.63 11.89 13.63
CA ILE A 332 -19.97 11.11 12.44
C ILE A 332 -21.03 10.06 12.75
N LEU A 333 -20.95 9.40 13.92
CA LEU A 333 -21.91 8.36 14.31
C LEU A 333 -23.30 8.90 14.57
N GLU A 334 -23.41 10.09 15.18
CA GLU A 334 -24.68 10.72 15.55
C GLU A 334 -25.28 11.60 14.44
N ASN A 335 -24.48 12.02 13.44
CA ASN A 335 -24.93 12.87 12.34
C ASN A 335 -25.00 12.08 11.02
N ASN A 336 -26.17 11.52 10.73
CA ASN A 336 -26.38 10.73 9.51
C ASN A 336 -26.14 11.52 8.21
N SER A 337 -26.53 12.81 8.18
CA SER A 337 -26.30 13.65 6.99
C SER A 337 -24.82 13.85 6.73
N LEU A 338 -24.02 14.15 7.77
CA LEU A 338 -22.58 14.27 7.66
C LEU A 338 -21.95 12.96 7.21
N ARG A 339 -22.38 11.82 7.78
CA ARG A 339 -21.87 10.49 7.42
C ARG A 339 -22.11 10.18 5.95
N ILE A 340 -23.31 10.45 5.43
CA ILE A 340 -23.66 10.27 4.01
C ILE A 340 -22.82 11.18 3.13
N THR A 341 -22.68 12.46 3.47
CA THR A 341 -21.85 13.39 2.71
C THR A 341 -20.40 12.92 2.61
N MET A 342 -19.79 12.58 3.74
CA MET A 342 -18.41 12.07 3.78
C MET A 342 -18.26 10.74 3.02
N SER A 343 -19.27 9.86 3.08
CA SER A 343 -19.31 8.60 2.32
C SER A 343 -19.27 8.85 0.81
N CYS A 344 -20.09 9.76 0.32
CA CYS A 344 -20.12 10.15 -1.10
C CYS A 344 -18.78 10.77 -1.53
N GLU A 345 -18.25 11.71 -0.75
CA GLU A 345 -16.94 12.32 -1.00
C GLU A 345 -15.82 11.28 -1.06
N ALA A 346 -15.77 10.38 -0.08
CA ALA A 346 -14.80 9.29 -0.01
C ALA A 346 -14.84 8.44 -1.29
N ARG A 347 -16.02 8.00 -1.70
CA ARG A 347 -16.20 7.17 -2.90
C ARG A 347 -15.79 7.89 -4.18
N LEU A 348 -16.21 9.13 -4.37
CA LEU A 348 -15.85 9.95 -5.54
C LEU A 348 -14.35 10.19 -5.61
N SER A 349 -13.73 10.51 -4.49
CA SER A 349 -12.28 10.71 -4.39
C SER A 349 -11.51 9.44 -4.72
N PHE A 350 -11.95 8.29 -4.20
CA PHE A 350 -11.37 7.00 -4.56
C PHE A 350 -11.44 6.73 -6.05
N GLN A 351 -12.63 6.84 -6.65
CA GLN A 351 -12.85 6.58 -8.07
C GLN A 351 -11.96 7.43 -8.98
N LYS A 352 -11.72 8.67 -8.59
CA LYS A 352 -10.94 9.62 -9.38
C LYS A 352 -9.42 9.48 -9.19
N HIS A 353 -8.96 9.13 -7.98
CA HIS A 353 -7.55 9.29 -7.62
C HIS A 353 -6.84 8.02 -7.15
N PHE A 354 -7.59 7.03 -6.60
CA PHE A 354 -6.99 5.92 -5.88
C PHE A 354 -7.34 4.54 -6.45
N THR A 355 -7.81 4.48 -7.69
CA THR A 355 -7.94 3.21 -8.42
C THR A 355 -6.58 2.74 -8.94
N TRP A 356 -6.43 1.45 -9.19
CA TRP A 356 -5.23 0.93 -9.84
C TRP A 356 -5.06 1.46 -11.27
N ASP A 357 -6.16 1.76 -11.99
CA ASP A 357 -6.11 2.40 -13.32
C ASP A 357 -5.46 3.78 -13.24
N ALA A 358 -5.85 4.60 -12.25
CA ALA A 358 -5.26 5.90 -12.00
C ALA A 358 -3.77 5.79 -11.67
N ALA A 359 -3.38 4.83 -10.83
CA ALA A 359 -1.99 4.56 -10.49
C ALA A 359 -1.19 4.09 -11.72
N LEU A 360 -1.72 3.14 -12.50
CA LEU A 360 -1.07 2.61 -13.69
C LEU A 360 -0.86 3.68 -14.76
N ALA A 361 -1.85 4.56 -14.95
CA ALA A 361 -1.70 5.71 -15.87
C ALA A 361 -0.55 6.63 -15.45
N GLN A 362 -0.37 6.87 -14.14
CA GLN A 362 0.77 7.64 -13.63
C GLN A 362 2.09 6.90 -13.84
N TYR A 363 2.16 5.59 -13.55
CA TYR A 363 3.35 4.77 -13.81
C TYR A 363 3.73 4.80 -15.29
N ARG A 364 2.79 4.68 -16.21
CA ARG A 364 3.05 4.75 -17.68
C ARG A 364 3.64 6.09 -18.09
N ARG A 365 3.15 7.22 -17.54
CA ARG A 365 3.72 8.55 -17.81
C ARG A 365 5.17 8.68 -17.36
N ILE A 366 5.53 8.06 -16.23
CA ILE A 366 6.89 8.08 -15.67
C ILE A 366 7.84 7.21 -16.50
N VAL A 367 7.41 6.01 -16.88
CA VAL A 367 8.28 5.07 -17.59
C VAL A 367 8.32 5.33 -19.10
N GLY A 368 7.32 5.96 -19.70
CA GLY A 368 7.28 6.28 -21.12
C GLY A 368 8.57 6.93 -21.63
N PRO A 369 9.07 7.99 -20.99
CA PRO A 369 10.34 8.61 -21.37
C PRO A 369 11.59 7.75 -21.17
N LEU A 370 11.51 6.69 -20.34
CA LEU A 370 12.64 5.78 -20.09
C LEU A 370 12.77 4.71 -21.18
N PHE A 371 11.72 4.45 -21.94
CA PHE A 371 11.77 3.55 -23.09
C PHE A 371 12.47 4.22 -24.27
N GLY A 372 13.29 3.45 -25.02
CA GLY A 372 13.88 3.92 -26.28
C GLY A 372 12.79 4.20 -27.34
N ALA A 373 13.11 5.06 -28.33
CA ALA A 373 12.17 5.53 -29.35
C ALA A 373 11.40 4.40 -30.08
N ALA A 374 12.01 3.25 -30.32
CA ALA A 374 11.37 2.09 -30.94
C ALA A 374 10.29 1.42 -30.07
N GLN A 375 10.35 1.56 -28.71
CA GLN A 375 9.38 0.98 -27.79
C GLN A 375 8.26 1.95 -27.43
N GLN A 376 8.45 3.25 -27.66
CA GLN A 376 7.42 4.27 -27.40
C GLN A 376 6.20 4.10 -28.33
N GLN A 377 6.39 3.64 -29.57
CA GLN A 377 5.30 3.34 -30.50
C GLN A 377 4.39 2.19 -29.99
N THR A 378 4.98 1.10 -29.50
CA THR A 378 4.21 -0.05 -28.98
C THR A 378 3.40 0.30 -27.72
N VAL A 379 3.92 1.21 -26.88
CA VAL A 379 3.20 1.70 -25.67
C VAL A 379 2.09 2.69 -26.07
N GLY A 380 2.27 3.46 -27.15
CA GLY A 380 1.25 4.34 -27.73
C GLY A 380 0.04 3.56 -28.25
N ASP A 381 0.28 2.51 -29.02
CA ASP A 381 -0.77 1.66 -29.61
C ASP A 381 -1.60 0.92 -28.54
N LEU A 382 -0.98 0.52 -27.42
CA LEU A 382 -1.68 -0.08 -26.29
C LEU A 382 -2.57 0.92 -25.53
N ASN A 383 -2.20 2.21 -25.51
CA ASN A 383 -3.01 3.27 -24.90
C ASN A 383 -4.25 3.61 -25.74
N GLU A 384 -4.16 3.57 -27.07
CA GLU A 384 -5.28 3.81 -27.95
C GLU A 384 -6.29 2.66 -27.94
N SER A 385 -5.83 1.41 -27.86
CA SER A 385 -6.71 0.23 -27.78
C SER A 385 -7.49 0.14 -26.45
N CYS A 386 -6.95 0.59 -25.34
CA CYS A 386 -7.67 0.65 -24.05
C CYS A 386 -8.71 1.77 -23.99
N ASN A 387 -8.49 2.91 -24.66
CA ASN A 387 -9.48 3.98 -24.70
C ASN A 387 -10.71 3.64 -25.57
N CYS A 388 -10.57 2.77 -26.56
CA CYS A 388 -11.72 2.33 -27.37
C CYS A 388 -12.63 1.33 -26.66
N ALA A 389 -12.14 0.56 -25.70
CA ALA A 389 -12.95 -0.43 -24.97
C ALA A 389 -13.85 0.18 -23.89
N SER A 390 -13.54 1.37 -23.38
CA SER A 390 -14.29 2.03 -22.30
C SER A 390 -15.47 2.91 -22.79
N VAL A 391 -15.64 3.11 -24.10
CA VAL A 391 -16.68 3.99 -24.66
C VAL A 391 -17.94 3.22 -25.13
N VAL A 392 -17.96 1.89 -25.14
CA VAL A 392 -19.05 1.09 -25.74
C VAL A 392 -19.99 0.44 -24.74
N SER A 393 -19.83 0.61 -23.42
CA SER A 393 -20.76 0.02 -22.46
C SER A 393 -21.35 1.05 -21.49
N GLY A 394 -22.35 1.81 -21.94
CA GLY A 394 -23.03 2.71 -21.01
C GLY A 394 -24.12 3.62 -21.57
N VAL A 395 -24.98 3.13 -22.46
CA VAL A 395 -26.31 3.73 -22.68
C VAL A 395 -27.30 2.61 -22.96
N ARG A 396 -28.02 2.17 -21.97
CA ARG A 396 -29.43 1.74 -22.10
C ARG A 396 -30.23 2.40 -21.01
N ARG A 397 -31.13 3.28 -21.45
CA ARG A 397 -32.24 3.85 -20.69
C ARG A 397 -33.21 2.72 -20.31
N ILE A 398 -33.63 2.67 -19.09
CA ILE A 398 -35.06 2.79 -18.70
C ILE A 398 -35.07 3.29 -17.25
#